data_382d6c62b7a7a6d6ea09c3fca04e0926
#
_entry.id   382d6c62b7a7a6d6ea09c3fca04e0926
#
_cell.length_a   1.000
_cell.length_b   1.000
_cell.length_c   1.000
_cell.angle_alpha   90.00
_cell.angle_beta   90.00
_cell.angle_gamma   90.00
#
_symmetry.space_group_name_H-M   'P 1'
#
loop_
_entity.id
_entity.type
_entity.pdbx_description
1 polymer ?
#
loop_
_entity_poly.entity_id
_entity_poly.type
_entity_poly.pdbx_seq_one_letter_code
_entity_poly.pdbx_strand_id
1 'polypeptide(L)'
;PIGSFQAVKHRCADMAGRAEAAITQTRWAALSVDGGLTDSGFEVQAARVMATRAAIANAEVNVQNHGGIGFTWEHPAHRFVTRARLLELTGGCLAEHQALLLAAPTPAA
;
A
#
# COMPACT_ATOMS: atom_id res chain seq x y z
N PRO A 1 -20.50 14.33 13.74
CA PRO A 1 -19.88 13.08 13.26
C PRO A 1 -18.52 13.35 12.65
N ILE A 2 -17.58 12.43 12.82
CA ILE A 2 -16.20 12.57 12.35
C ILE A 2 -16.11 12.83 10.83
N GLY A 3 -17.00 12.22 10.04
CA GLY A 3 -17.08 12.40 8.60
C GLY A 3 -17.59 13.78 8.13
N SER A 4 -17.98 14.67 9.04
CA SER A 4 -18.34 16.05 8.70
C SER A 4 -17.12 16.97 8.54
N PHE A 5 -15.96 16.58 9.07
CA PHE A 5 -14.74 17.35 8.97
C PHE A 5 -14.08 17.19 7.60
N GLN A 6 -13.82 18.31 6.91
CA GLN A 6 -13.22 18.33 5.58
C GLN A 6 -11.84 17.65 5.54
N ALA A 7 -11.02 17.87 6.57
CA ALA A 7 -9.72 17.23 6.67
C ALA A 7 -9.80 15.69 6.72
N VAL A 8 -10.81 15.13 7.39
CA VAL A 8 -11.05 13.69 7.43
C VAL A 8 -11.50 13.17 6.06
N LYS A 9 -12.40 13.90 5.38
CA LYS A 9 -12.85 13.55 4.03
C LYS A 9 -11.70 13.48 3.04
N HIS A 10 -10.80 14.47 3.05
CA HIS A 10 -9.62 14.51 2.18
C HIS A 10 -8.68 13.34 2.45
N ARG A 11 -8.41 13.04 3.73
CA ARG A 11 -7.57 11.88 4.09
C ARG A 11 -8.20 10.56 3.63
N CYS A 12 -9.51 10.40 3.80
CA CYS A 12 -10.21 9.21 3.32
C CYS A 12 -10.17 9.08 1.79
N ALA A 13 -10.29 10.18 1.05
CA ALA A 13 -10.16 10.20 -0.40
C ALA A 13 -8.74 9.78 -0.84
N ASP A 14 -7.70 10.31 -0.18
CA ASP A 14 -6.31 9.93 -0.44
C ASP A 14 -6.05 8.46 -0.12
N MET A 15 -6.64 7.95 0.98
CA MET A 15 -6.55 6.53 1.34
C MET A 15 -7.18 5.65 0.27
N ALA A 16 -8.36 6.02 -0.21
CA ALA A 16 -9.06 5.29 -1.29
C ALA A 16 -8.23 5.30 -2.58
N GLY A 17 -7.69 6.46 -2.98
CA GLY A 17 -6.84 6.58 -4.15
C GLY A 17 -5.60 5.68 -4.09
N ARG A 18 -4.90 5.66 -2.93
CA ARG A 18 -3.76 4.76 -2.72
C ARG A 18 -4.15 3.28 -2.79
N ALA A 19 -5.28 2.92 -2.19
CA ALA A 19 -5.76 1.54 -2.21
C ALA A 19 -6.12 1.08 -3.63
N GLU A 20 -6.87 1.89 -4.39
CA GLU A 20 -7.24 1.58 -5.77
C GLU A 20 -6.02 1.46 -6.68
N ALA A 21 -5.04 2.36 -6.57
CA ALA A 21 -3.80 2.29 -7.33
C ALA A 21 -3.04 0.98 -7.04
N ALA A 22 -2.91 0.61 -5.75
CA ALA A 22 -2.24 -0.61 -5.35
C ALA A 22 -2.96 -1.88 -5.82
N ILE A 23 -4.29 -1.91 -5.74
CA ILE A 23 -5.12 -3.02 -6.22
C ILE A 23 -4.99 -3.16 -7.74
N THR A 24 -5.08 -2.07 -8.47
CA THR A 24 -4.97 -2.06 -9.93
C THR A 24 -3.60 -2.56 -10.38
N GLN A 25 -2.53 -2.05 -9.77
CA GLN A 25 -1.16 -2.49 -10.08
C GLN A 25 -0.96 -3.98 -9.74
N THR A 26 -1.53 -4.46 -8.63
CA THR A 26 -1.44 -5.87 -8.26
C THR A 26 -2.15 -6.79 -9.27
N ARG A 27 -3.33 -6.37 -9.73
CA ARG A 27 -4.08 -7.11 -10.77
C ARG A 27 -3.31 -7.12 -12.10
N TRP A 28 -2.74 -5.99 -12.48
CA TRP A 28 -1.92 -5.90 -13.69
C TRP A 28 -0.68 -6.79 -13.60
N ALA A 29 0.03 -6.78 -12.48
CA ALA A 29 1.17 -7.66 -12.25
C ALA A 29 0.78 -9.14 -12.37
N ALA A 30 -0.34 -9.54 -11.79
CA ALA A 30 -0.84 -10.91 -11.91
C ALA A 30 -1.13 -11.30 -13.36
N LEU A 31 -1.80 -10.43 -14.12
CA LEU A 31 -2.08 -10.65 -15.55
C LEU A 31 -0.79 -10.71 -16.38
N SER A 32 0.19 -9.87 -16.06
CA SER A 32 1.50 -9.86 -16.74
C SER A 32 2.27 -11.16 -16.55
N VAL A 33 2.22 -11.72 -15.34
CA VAL A 33 2.82 -13.02 -15.03
C VAL A 33 2.07 -14.15 -15.75
N ASP A 34 0.75 -14.15 -15.68
CA ASP A 34 -0.09 -15.17 -16.30
C ASP A 34 0.04 -15.18 -17.83
N GLY A 35 0.14 -13.98 -18.43
CA GLY A 35 0.37 -13.78 -19.86
C GLY A 35 1.82 -13.99 -20.31
N GLY A 36 2.76 -14.24 -19.40
CA GLY A 36 4.18 -14.44 -19.75
C GLY A 36 4.86 -13.22 -20.34
N LEU A 37 4.44 -12.01 -19.94
CA LEU A 37 5.01 -10.76 -20.46
C LEU A 37 6.46 -10.59 -19.99
N THR A 38 7.31 -10.01 -20.87
CA THR A 38 8.76 -9.83 -20.61
C THR A 38 9.05 -8.87 -19.46
N ASP A 39 8.14 -7.95 -19.19
CA ASP A 39 8.21 -6.95 -18.12
C ASP A 39 7.49 -7.36 -16.82
N SER A 40 6.99 -8.59 -16.73
CA SER A 40 6.27 -9.09 -15.56
C SER A 40 7.05 -8.95 -14.26
N GLY A 41 8.37 -9.10 -14.30
CA GLY A 41 9.25 -8.88 -13.14
C GLY A 41 9.20 -7.45 -12.62
N PHE A 42 9.20 -6.45 -13.50
CA PHE A 42 9.03 -5.04 -13.14
C PHE A 42 7.65 -4.82 -12.50
N GLU A 43 6.59 -5.32 -13.14
CA GLU A 43 5.22 -5.14 -12.66
C GLU A 43 4.98 -5.76 -11.28
N VAL A 44 5.56 -6.93 -11.01
CA VAL A 44 5.49 -7.59 -9.68
C VAL A 44 6.17 -6.74 -8.61
N GLN A 45 7.37 -6.20 -8.90
CA GLN A 45 8.07 -5.34 -7.94
C GLN A 45 7.34 -4.01 -7.73
N ALA A 46 6.79 -3.41 -8.79
CA ALA A 46 5.97 -2.21 -8.71
C ALA A 46 4.73 -2.45 -7.83
N ALA A 47 4.03 -3.55 -8.03
CA ALA A 47 2.88 -3.94 -7.21
C ALA A 47 3.26 -4.12 -5.74
N ARG A 48 4.38 -4.78 -5.47
CA ARG A 48 4.87 -4.99 -4.10
C ARG A 48 5.19 -3.67 -3.40
N VAL A 49 5.90 -2.77 -4.07
CA VAL A 49 6.26 -1.46 -3.52
C VAL A 49 5.01 -0.61 -3.27
N MET A 50 4.11 -0.54 -4.25
CA MET A 50 2.88 0.26 -4.15
C MET A 50 1.95 -0.26 -3.06
N ALA A 51 1.71 -1.57 -3.00
CA ALA A 51 0.82 -2.18 -2.00
C ALA A 51 1.36 -2.01 -0.58
N THR A 52 2.66 -2.22 -0.39
CA THR A 52 3.30 -2.05 0.92
C THR A 52 3.20 -0.60 1.40
N ARG A 53 3.54 0.37 0.55
CA ARG A 53 3.44 1.79 0.89
C ARG A 53 2.01 2.22 1.17
N ALA A 54 1.05 1.78 0.35
CA ALA A 54 -0.35 2.09 0.55
C ALA A 54 -0.88 1.52 1.88
N ALA A 55 -0.55 0.27 2.20
CA ALA A 55 -0.98 -0.38 3.43
C ALA A 55 -0.47 0.36 4.67
N ILE A 56 0.82 0.70 4.70
CA ILE A 56 1.44 1.42 5.82
C ILE A 56 0.83 2.82 5.96
N ALA A 57 0.84 3.61 4.89
CA ALA A 57 0.32 4.98 4.91
C ALA A 57 -1.16 5.02 5.30
N ASN A 58 -1.99 4.11 4.76
CA ASN A 58 -3.40 4.05 5.09
C ASN A 58 -3.63 3.62 6.55
N ALA A 59 -2.86 2.68 7.07
CA ALA A 59 -2.96 2.26 8.46
C ALA A 59 -2.61 3.39 9.43
N GLU A 60 -1.56 4.16 9.15
CA GLU A 60 -1.15 5.32 9.94
C GLU A 60 -2.20 6.46 9.88
N VAL A 61 -2.71 6.77 8.69
CA VAL A 61 -3.79 7.76 8.52
C VAL A 61 -5.07 7.32 9.20
N ASN A 62 -5.38 6.01 9.22
CA ASN A 62 -6.53 5.47 9.95
C ASN A 62 -6.43 5.77 11.45
N VAL A 63 -5.27 5.56 12.07
CA VAL A 63 -5.03 5.95 13.48
C VAL A 63 -5.28 7.45 13.66
N GLN A 64 -4.70 8.27 12.79
CA GLN A 64 -4.84 9.74 12.85
C GLN A 64 -6.30 10.20 12.70
N ASN A 65 -7.08 9.56 11.84
CA ASN A 65 -8.49 9.91 11.63
C ASN A 65 -9.37 9.64 12.86
N HIS A 66 -9.01 8.70 13.71
CA HIS A 66 -9.70 8.42 14.96
C HIS A 66 -9.29 9.36 16.12
N GLY A 67 -8.30 10.25 15.88
CA GLY A 67 -7.84 11.20 16.90
C GLY A 67 -7.23 10.50 18.12
N GLY A 68 -7.41 11.09 19.31
CA GLY A 68 -6.78 10.60 20.54
C GLY A 68 -7.05 9.12 20.84
N ILE A 69 -8.28 8.65 20.63
CA ILE A 69 -8.63 7.24 20.87
C ILE A 69 -7.90 6.28 19.93
N GLY A 70 -7.61 6.71 18.70
CA GLY A 70 -6.88 5.91 17.72
C GLY A 70 -5.48 5.51 18.17
N PHE A 71 -4.88 6.28 19.08
CA PHE A 71 -3.57 6.00 19.66
C PHE A 71 -3.61 5.10 20.90
N THR A 72 -4.79 4.71 21.35
CA THR A 72 -4.95 3.83 22.52
C THR A 72 -5.08 2.36 22.11
N TRP A 73 -4.74 1.45 23.05
CA TRP A 73 -4.92 0.01 22.83
C TRP A 73 -6.39 -0.43 22.81
N GLU A 74 -7.28 0.40 23.31
CA GLU A 74 -8.73 0.14 23.33
C GLU A 74 -9.33 0.18 21.93
N HIS A 75 -8.77 1.02 21.04
CA HIS A 75 -9.23 1.13 19.66
C HIS A 75 -8.45 0.19 18.73
N PRO A 76 -9.12 -0.55 17.82
CA PRO A 76 -8.46 -1.55 16.98
C PRO A 76 -7.58 -0.99 15.86
N ALA A 77 -7.45 0.33 15.69
CA ALA A 77 -6.67 0.94 14.61
C ALA A 77 -5.20 0.50 14.59
N HIS A 78 -4.59 0.30 15.78
CA HIS A 78 -3.20 -0.18 15.89
C HIS A 78 -2.97 -1.55 15.23
N ARG A 79 -4.00 -2.40 15.15
CA ARG A 79 -3.90 -3.74 14.51
C ARG A 79 -3.59 -3.64 13.03
N PHE A 80 -4.12 -2.62 12.34
CA PHE A 80 -3.84 -2.39 10.92
C PHE A 80 -2.39 -1.94 10.72
N VAL A 81 -1.84 -1.10 11.60
CA VAL A 81 -0.43 -0.69 11.57
C VAL A 81 0.47 -1.90 11.79
N THR A 82 0.21 -2.70 12.81
CA THR A 82 0.96 -3.92 13.10
C THR A 82 0.92 -4.89 11.93
N ARG A 83 -0.26 -5.11 11.33
CA ARG A 83 -0.43 -5.99 10.18
C ARG A 83 0.32 -5.48 8.95
N ALA A 84 0.26 -4.18 8.66
CA ALA A 84 0.96 -3.57 7.54
C ALA A 84 2.49 -3.73 7.68
N ARG A 85 3.02 -3.50 8.88
CA ARG A 85 4.46 -3.69 9.18
C ARG A 85 4.89 -5.16 9.10
N LEU A 86 4.06 -6.08 9.56
CA LEU A 86 4.33 -7.51 9.42
C LEU A 86 4.39 -7.92 7.94
N LEU A 87 3.44 -7.46 7.14
CA LEU A 87 3.40 -7.75 5.70
C LEU A 87 4.57 -7.11 4.94
N GLU A 88 5.05 -5.94 5.38
CA GLU A 88 6.26 -5.31 4.83
C GLU A 88 7.48 -6.25 4.93
N LEU A 89 7.63 -6.94 6.06
CA LEU A 89 8.75 -7.83 6.31
C LEU A 89 8.60 -9.21 5.64
N THR A 90 7.38 -9.56 5.24
CA THR A 90 7.10 -10.86 4.62
C THR A 90 7.59 -10.86 3.16
N GLY A 91 8.58 -11.70 2.85
CA GLY A 91 9.13 -11.81 1.50
C GLY A 91 10.16 -10.73 1.11
N GLY A 92 10.79 -10.11 2.09
CA GLY A 92 11.78 -9.05 1.91
C GLY A 92 11.27 -7.68 2.34
N CYS A 93 12.18 -6.79 2.72
CA CYS A 93 11.82 -5.44 3.15
C CYS A 93 11.54 -4.52 1.94
N LEU A 94 10.89 -3.39 2.21
CA LEU A 94 10.53 -2.42 1.17
C LEU A 94 11.76 -1.94 0.38
N ALA A 95 12.89 -1.69 1.04
CA ALA A 95 14.12 -1.24 0.39
C ALA A 95 14.67 -2.25 -0.61
N GLU A 96 14.60 -3.55 -0.29
CA GLU A 96 15.00 -4.62 -1.21
C GLU A 96 14.12 -4.65 -2.46
N HIS A 97 12.80 -4.55 -2.31
CA HIS A 97 11.87 -4.51 -3.43
C HIS A 97 12.02 -3.24 -4.27
N GLN A 98 12.33 -2.10 -3.66
CA GLN A 98 12.65 -0.87 -4.39
C GLN A 98 13.95 -1.01 -5.21
N ALA A 99 14.98 -1.64 -4.65
CA ALA A 99 16.21 -1.91 -5.39
C ALA A 99 15.97 -2.86 -6.56
N LEU A 100 15.18 -3.92 -6.37
CA LEU A 100 14.79 -4.84 -7.44
C LEU A 100 13.97 -4.15 -8.53
N LEU A 101 13.06 -3.25 -8.16
CA LEU A 101 12.28 -2.46 -9.11
C LEU A 101 13.17 -1.57 -9.98
N LEU A 102 14.16 -0.89 -9.37
CA LEU A 102 15.09 -0.04 -10.11
C LEU A 102 16.03 -0.82 -11.02
N ALA A 103 16.35 -2.07 -10.68
CA ALA A 103 17.20 -2.94 -11.47
C ALA A 103 16.44 -3.69 -12.57
N ALA A 104 15.10 -3.76 -12.48
CA ALA A 104 14.28 -4.47 -13.46
C ALA A 104 14.23 -3.71 -14.80
N PRO A 105 14.19 -4.41 -15.95
CA PRO A 105 13.93 -3.76 -17.23
C PRO A 105 12.61 -2.99 -17.19
N THR A 106 12.65 -1.73 -17.59
CA THR A 106 11.42 -0.93 -17.71
C THR A 106 10.56 -1.44 -18.84
N PRO A 107 9.23 -1.41 -18.68
CA PRO A 107 8.32 -1.74 -19.77
C PRO A 107 8.64 -0.92 -21.03
N ALA A 108 8.60 -1.55 -22.18
CA ALA A 108 8.71 -0.84 -23.45
C ALA A 108 7.50 0.10 -23.60
N ALA A 109 7.78 1.32 -24.05
CA ALA A 109 6.74 2.32 -24.29
C ALA A 109 5.81 1.91 -25.46
#